data_15e3a49d267e7cf1303cd305a75e6ce6
#
_entry.id   15e3a49d267e7cf1303cd305a75e6ce6
#
_cell.length_a   1.000
_cell.length_b   1.000
_cell.length_c   1.000
_cell.angle_alpha   90.00
_cell.angle_beta   90.00
_cell.angle_gamma   90.00
#
_symmetry.space_group_name_H-M   'P 1'
#
loop_
_entity.id
_entity.type
_entity.pdbx_description
1 polymer ?
#
loop_
_entity_poly.entity_id
_entity_poly.type
_entity_poly.pdbx_seq_one_letter_code
_entity_poly.pdbx_strand_id
1 'polypeptide(L)'
;MQRCRFIVGMAAIAGFIVASAPLHAQTLDKIKQRGVLVVGPNATFLRYIGQVLPSLGETSVLLSTVGDLYPGISATGAEPPQTAEIKGRLSMARVVAAAIRDRQHAPRQPTEIIVDHQPLVLTSKAVAQARERARRSRRPHNQARAMFAREVINALTAEATAKLGQNMLGGPNLLGGQDIADLRRELRVDPAVRAVIHRLWPVLTPQQLIAGLFASKRRLAAAAPGLTSAERDALLRRPGADWTPADVPLLDEAAELLGEDDRAAAAERDRRRRLQEAYAQGVLDMIGRDDDDDPEVLMGADVVDASQLAARYEDEENLTPAERAAADRTWAFGHVIVDEAQELSQMAWRMLMRRIPVKSMTIVGDVAQTGDLAGLQSWDQALGPYVQDRWRLAELTINYRAPSEIMDVAADVLAAIDPLLHVPRSVRTAGSTPWRLETDEAGLADAVAQAAIRLAAESGDGKLAVIVPSGRLDELARAVTAVLPETAIGADPDLTSPVVVLTVRQAKGLEFDSVLIADPAQLLADSPRGLNDLYVALTRATQRVGVVHAGTIPAVLARLSPEKT
;
A
#
# COMPACT_ATOMS: atom_id res chain seq x y z
N MET A 1 -37.16 -5.55 -10.56
CA MET A 1 -37.05 -4.17 -9.98
C MET A 1 -36.06 -4.02 -8.82
N GLN A 2 -35.35 -5.08 -8.44
CA GLN A 2 -34.39 -5.07 -7.29
C GLN A 2 -32.95 -4.60 -7.64
N ARG A 3 -32.63 -4.43 -8.92
CA ARG A 3 -31.29 -3.94 -9.33
C ARG A 3 -31.03 -2.43 -9.09
N CYS A 4 -32.01 -1.64 -8.70
CA CYS A 4 -31.89 -0.20 -8.53
C CYS A 4 -31.48 0.28 -7.13
N ARG A 5 -31.49 -0.57 -6.09
CA ARG A 5 -31.22 -0.11 -4.71
C ARG A 5 -29.74 0.03 -4.35
N PHE A 6 -28.85 -0.71 -5.01
CA PHE A 6 -27.42 -0.59 -4.84
C PHE A 6 -26.79 0.60 -5.60
N ILE A 7 -27.49 1.18 -6.56
CA ILE A 7 -27.01 2.26 -7.43
C ILE A 7 -26.95 3.62 -6.69
N VAL A 8 -27.67 3.80 -5.57
CA VAL A 8 -27.75 5.10 -4.89
C VAL A 8 -26.45 5.47 -4.18
N GLY A 9 -25.70 4.52 -3.64
CA GLY A 9 -24.37 4.80 -3.05
C GLY A 9 -23.32 5.18 -4.11
N MET A 10 -23.40 4.55 -5.28
CA MET A 10 -22.49 4.82 -6.41
C MET A 10 -22.91 6.00 -7.28
N ALA A 11 -24.22 6.31 -7.36
CA ALA A 11 -24.65 7.55 -7.99
C ALA A 11 -24.13 8.77 -7.23
N ALA A 12 -23.85 8.67 -5.93
CA ALA A 12 -23.14 9.69 -5.18
C ALA A 12 -21.66 9.78 -5.63
N ILE A 13 -20.95 8.68 -5.86
CA ILE A 13 -19.56 8.71 -6.36
C ILE A 13 -19.53 9.15 -7.83
N ALA A 14 -20.37 8.62 -8.70
CA ALA A 14 -20.47 9.03 -10.10
C ALA A 14 -21.12 10.41 -10.26
N GLY A 15 -22.13 10.77 -9.44
CA GLY A 15 -22.75 12.09 -9.41
C GLY A 15 -21.84 13.18 -8.84
N PHE A 16 -20.88 12.85 -7.95
CA PHE A 16 -19.90 13.80 -7.44
C PHE A 16 -18.81 14.14 -8.48
N ILE A 17 -18.49 13.24 -9.41
CA ILE A 17 -17.62 13.57 -10.55
C ILE A 17 -18.28 14.62 -11.46
N VAL A 18 -19.61 14.69 -11.49
CA VAL A 18 -20.39 15.62 -12.33
C VAL A 18 -20.81 16.91 -11.60
N ALA A 19 -20.91 16.90 -10.27
CA ALA A 19 -21.44 18.02 -9.48
C ALA A 19 -20.37 18.90 -8.80
N SER A 20 -19.08 18.54 -8.82
CA SER A 20 -18.00 19.43 -8.37
C SER A 20 -17.69 20.47 -9.46
N ALA A 21 -17.46 21.72 -9.05
CA ALA A 21 -17.16 22.90 -9.86
C ALA A 21 -16.42 22.59 -11.18
N PRO A 22 -16.62 23.35 -12.27
CA PRO A 22 -16.13 23.00 -13.60
C PRO A 22 -14.65 22.65 -13.52
N LEU A 23 -14.35 21.37 -13.64
CA LEU A 23 -12.98 20.89 -13.82
C LEU A 23 -12.44 21.62 -15.03
N HIS A 24 -11.39 22.41 -14.87
CA HIS A 24 -10.76 23.10 -15.99
C HIS A 24 -10.46 22.08 -17.09
N ALA A 25 -10.73 22.40 -18.33
CA ALA A 25 -10.53 21.51 -19.50
C ALA A 25 -9.15 20.80 -19.45
N GLN A 26 -8.10 21.50 -19.03
CA GLN A 26 -6.77 20.93 -18.81
C GLN A 26 -6.70 19.81 -17.75
N THR A 27 -7.61 19.80 -16.78
CA THR A 27 -7.66 18.71 -15.78
C THR A 27 -8.30 17.47 -16.38
N LEU A 28 -9.35 17.63 -17.19
CA LEU A 28 -10.00 16.51 -17.90
C LEU A 28 -9.04 15.85 -18.90
N ASP A 29 -8.25 16.63 -19.63
CA ASP A 29 -7.24 16.08 -20.56
C ASP A 29 -6.15 15.29 -19.81
N LYS A 30 -5.69 15.78 -18.66
CA LYS A 30 -4.72 15.06 -17.82
C LYS A 30 -5.31 13.77 -17.23
N ILE A 31 -6.59 13.78 -16.86
CA ILE A 31 -7.30 12.58 -16.38
C ILE A 31 -7.36 11.53 -17.50
N LYS A 32 -7.74 11.93 -18.74
CA LYS A 32 -7.79 11.03 -19.89
C LYS A 32 -6.43 10.42 -20.24
N GLN A 33 -5.34 11.19 -20.12
CA GLN A 33 -3.99 10.74 -20.47
C GLN A 33 -3.33 9.90 -19.38
N ARG A 34 -3.59 10.20 -18.09
CA ARG A 34 -2.88 9.65 -16.93
C ARG A 34 -3.72 8.68 -16.09
N GLY A 35 -5.00 8.53 -16.42
CA GLY A 35 -5.93 7.67 -15.70
C GLY A 35 -6.33 8.17 -14.32
N VAL A 36 -7.23 7.43 -13.71
CA VAL A 36 -7.76 7.64 -12.35
C VAL A 36 -7.32 6.48 -11.48
N LEU A 37 -6.89 6.78 -10.26
CA LEU A 37 -6.68 5.79 -9.21
C LEU A 37 -7.86 5.86 -8.22
N VAL A 38 -8.48 4.72 -7.96
CA VAL A 38 -9.45 4.56 -6.86
C VAL A 38 -8.79 3.70 -5.78
N VAL A 39 -8.64 4.27 -4.60
CA VAL A 39 -8.15 3.56 -3.42
C VAL A 39 -9.33 3.20 -2.54
N GLY A 40 -9.51 1.90 -2.30
CA GLY A 40 -10.57 1.38 -1.44
C GLY A 40 -10.05 0.66 -0.21
N PRO A 41 -10.94 0.43 0.77
CA PRO A 41 -10.57 -0.15 2.07
C PRO A 41 -10.13 -1.63 1.97
N ASN A 42 -10.71 -2.39 1.05
CA ASN A 42 -10.43 -3.82 0.88
C ASN A 42 -10.71 -4.30 -0.55
N ALA A 43 -10.22 -5.50 -0.87
CA ALA A 43 -10.35 -6.10 -2.20
C ALA A 43 -11.81 -6.43 -2.56
N THR A 44 -12.64 -6.82 -1.58
CA THR A 44 -14.06 -7.15 -1.79
C THR A 44 -14.84 -5.92 -2.26
N PHE A 45 -14.63 -4.78 -1.61
CA PHE A 45 -15.22 -3.50 -2.01
C PHE A 45 -14.78 -3.10 -3.43
N LEU A 46 -13.47 -3.22 -3.73
CA LEU A 46 -12.94 -2.88 -5.05
C LEU A 46 -13.46 -3.81 -6.16
N ARG A 47 -13.63 -5.10 -5.86
CA ARG A 47 -14.24 -6.05 -6.79
C ARG A 47 -15.69 -5.66 -7.14
N TYR A 48 -16.45 -5.25 -6.13
CA TYR A 48 -17.81 -4.75 -6.34
C TYR A 48 -17.83 -3.51 -7.26
N ILE A 49 -16.96 -2.52 -7.00
CA ILE A 49 -16.81 -1.33 -7.87
C ILE A 49 -16.36 -1.76 -9.27
N GLY A 50 -15.41 -2.68 -9.38
CA GLY A 50 -14.90 -3.21 -10.65
C GLY A 50 -15.95 -3.85 -11.54
N GLN A 51 -17.02 -4.41 -10.98
CA GLN A 51 -18.15 -4.94 -11.74
C GLN A 51 -19.06 -3.86 -12.33
N VAL A 52 -19.08 -2.67 -11.73
CA VAL A 52 -19.97 -1.58 -12.13
C VAL A 52 -19.29 -0.61 -13.12
N LEU A 53 -17.99 -0.36 -12.97
CA LEU A 53 -17.23 0.57 -13.82
C LEU A 53 -17.32 0.26 -15.33
N PRO A 54 -17.18 -1.00 -15.79
CA PRO A 54 -17.33 -1.34 -17.22
C PRO A 54 -18.69 -0.97 -17.79
N SER A 55 -19.76 -1.05 -16.97
CA SER A 55 -21.11 -0.64 -17.41
C SER A 55 -21.22 0.87 -17.65
N LEU A 56 -20.28 1.66 -17.16
CA LEU A 56 -20.16 3.11 -17.37
C LEU A 56 -19.17 3.46 -18.49
N GLY A 57 -18.57 2.47 -19.17
CA GLY A 57 -17.64 2.68 -20.27
C GLY A 57 -16.22 3.13 -19.87
N GLU A 58 -15.89 3.05 -18.58
CA GLU A 58 -14.59 3.52 -18.05
C GLU A 58 -13.57 2.35 -17.98
N THR A 59 -12.50 2.44 -18.78
CA THR A 59 -11.41 1.45 -18.85
C THR A 59 -10.06 1.98 -18.35
N SER A 60 -9.98 3.27 -18.03
CA SER A 60 -8.74 3.94 -17.59
C SER A 60 -8.61 4.09 -16.07
N VAL A 61 -9.39 3.32 -15.31
CA VAL A 61 -9.44 3.39 -13.84
C VAL A 61 -8.64 2.23 -13.25
N LEU A 62 -7.64 2.54 -12.44
CA LEU A 62 -6.95 1.56 -11.60
C LEU A 62 -7.65 1.47 -10.24
N LEU A 63 -8.11 0.28 -9.88
CA LEU A 63 -8.65 -0.01 -8.55
C LEU A 63 -7.56 -0.68 -7.71
N SER A 64 -7.27 -0.16 -6.54
CA SER A 64 -6.21 -0.70 -5.69
C SER A 64 -6.50 -0.50 -4.21
N THR A 65 -6.09 -1.46 -3.37
CA THR A 65 -5.93 -1.22 -1.95
C THR A 65 -4.56 -0.59 -1.67
N VAL A 66 -4.34 -0.07 -0.47
CA VAL A 66 -3.00 0.40 -0.07
C VAL A 66 -1.97 -0.74 -0.15
N GLY A 67 -2.39 -1.97 0.17
CA GLY A 67 -1.54 -3.17 0.14
C GLY A 67 -1.04 -3.56 -1.25
N ASP A 68 -1.74 -3.15 -2.31
CA ASP A 68 -1.44 -3.53 -3.70
C ASP A 68 -0.81 -2.37 -4.50
N LEU A 69 -0.61 -1.20 -3.89
CA LEU A 69 -0.09 -0.03 -4.60
C LEU A 69 1.40 -0.12 -4.96
N TYR A 70 2.17 -1.03 -4.35
CA TYR A 70 3.58 -1.20 -4.71
C TYR A 70 3.72 -2.30 -5.76
N PRO A 71 4.26 -2.00 -6.97
CA PRO A 71 4.36 -2.98 -8.06
C PRO A 71 5.07 -4.27 -7.65
N GLY A 72 4.48 -5.41 -8.03
CA GLY A 72 5.03 -6.73 -7.76
C GLY A 72 4.92 -7.20 -6.29
N ILE A 73 4.19 -6.49 -5.45
CA ILE A 73 3.89 -6.89 -4.07
C ILE A 73 2.38 -6.86 -3.84
N SER A 74 1.86 -7.97 -3.36
CA SER A 74 0.53 -8.06 -2.76
C SER A 74 0.71 -8.28 -1.26
N ALA A 75 0.37 -7.26 -0.46
CA ALA A 75 0.59 -7.27 0.97
C ALA A 75 -0.66 -7.79 1.70
N THR A 76 -0.74 -9.11 1.84
CA THR A 76 -1.86 -9.83 2.46
C THR A 76 -1.58 -10.28 3.90
N GLY A 77 -0.35 -10.06 4.39
CA GLY A 77 0.05 -10.43 5.75
C GLY A 77 -0.73 -9.66 6.80
N ALA A 78 -1.05 -10.34 7.91
CA ALA A 78 -1.67 -9.73 9.08
C ALA A 78 -0.63 -9.34 10.13
N GLU A 79 -0.92 -8.28 10.87
CA GLU A 79 -0.08 -7.82 11.98
C GLU A 79 -0.92 -7.18 13.09
N PRO A 80 -0.39 -7.08 14.32
CA PRO A 80 -1.07 -6.39 15.40
C PRO A 80 -1.35 -4.92 15.06
N PRO A 81 -2.52 -4.36 15.44
CA PRO A 81 -2.89 -2.97 15.16
C PRO A 81 -1.85 -1.95 15.66
N GLN A 82 -1.22 -2.21 16.80
CA GLN A 82 -0.16 -1.36 17.35
C GLN A 82 1.09 -1.33 16.45
N THR A 83 1.44 -2.46 15.82
CA THR A 83 2.55 -2.54 14.88
C THR A 83 2.25 -1.73 13.61
N ALA A 84 1.05 -1.88 13.07
CA ALA A 84 0.58 -1.09 11.92
C ALA A 84 0.57 0.42 12.22
N GLU A 85 0.12 0.79 13.43
CA GLU A 85 0.13 2.19 13.89
C GLU A 85 1.54 2.78 13.91
N ILE A 86 2.52 2.08 14.48
CA ILE A 86 3.92 2.54 14.52
C ILE A 86 4.45 2.73 13.09
N LYS A 87 4.22 1.75 12.19
CA LYS A 87 4.63 1.81 10.79
C LYS A 87 3.96 2.96 10.03
N GLY A 88 2.71 3.28 10.38
CA GLY A 88 1.93 4.35 9.78
C GLY A 88 2.35 5.76 10.15
N ARG A 89 3.14 5.95 11.21
CA ARG A 89 3.59 7.27 11.67
C ARG A 89 4.53 7.94 10.67
N LEU A 90 4.36 9.23 10.42
CA LEU A 90 5.25 10.00 9.52
C LEU A 90 6.72 9.97 9.95
N SER A 91 7.00 9.74 11.24
CA SER A 91 8.36 9.58 11.78
C SER A 91 9.12 8.40 11.15
N MET A 92 8.40 7.38 10.63
CA MET A 92 9.02 6.22 9.98
C MET A 92 9.77 6.59 8.70
N ALA A 93 9.43 7.67 8.02
CA ALA A 93 10.23 8.18 6.90
C ALA A 93 11.67 8.51 7.33
N ARG A 94 11.85 9.06 8.55
CA ARG A 94 13.19 9.33 9.12
C ARG A 94 13.88 8.04 9.52
N VAL A 95 13.15 7.04 10.01
CA VAL A 95 13.68 5.72 10.35
C VAL A 95 14.22 5.01 9.10
N VAL A 96 13.47 5.01 8.01
CA VAL A 96 13.90 4.45 6.71
C VAL A 96 15.16 5.17 6.21
N ALA A 97 15.20 6.50 6.25
CA ALA A 97 16.38 7.27 5.89
C ALA A 97 17.60 6.97 6.77
N ALA A 98 17.40 6.77 8.08
CA ALA A 98 18.46 6.37 9.00
C ALA A 98 18.94 4.94 8.73
N ALA A 99 18.04 4.02 8.41
CA ALA A 99 18.39 2.65 8.03
C ALA A 99 19.27 2.60 6.78
N ILE A 100 19.00 3.45 5.78
CA ILE A 100 19.87 3.58 4.59
C ILE A 100 21.25 4.11 5.00
N ARG A 101 21.33 5.12 5.85
CA ARG A 101 22.61 5.68 6.33
C ARG A 101 23.43 4.66 7.11
N ASP A 102 22.78 3.75 7.86
CA ASP A 102 23.44 2.65 8.58
C ASP A 102 24.12 1.65 7.62
N ARG A 103 23.66 1.55 6.36
CA ARG A 103 24.29 0.70 5.34
C ARG A 103 25.49 1.31 4.65
N GLN A 104 25.78 2.60 4.90
CA GLN A 104 26.91 3.31 4.34
C GLN A 104 28.05 3.28 5.34
N HIS A 105 28.79 2.19 5.37
CA HIS A 105 29.82 1.95 6.37
C HIS A 105 31.08 2.80 6.16
N ALA A 106 31.67 3.26 7.26
CA ALA A 106 33.02 3.78 7.27
C ALA A 106 33.77 3.02 8.38
N PRO A 107 34.71 2.15 8.01
CA PRO A 107 35.45 1.35 8.98
C PRO A 107 36.35 2.25 9.85
N ARG A 108 36.51 1.86 11.11
CA ARG A 108 37.40 2.59 12.03
C ARG A 108 38.87 2.32 11.76
N GLN A 109 39.19 1.17 11.17
CA GLN A 109 40.55 0.74 10.83
C GLN A 109 40.74 0.75 9.32
N PRO A 110 41.95 0.94 8.81
CA PRO A 110 42.25 0.79 7.39
C PRO A 110 41.87 -0.61 6.89
N THR A 111 41.49 -0.68 5.60
CA THR A 111 41.15 -1.95 4.94
C THR A 111 42.26 -2.28 3.96
N GLU A 112 42.90 -3.42 4.15
CA GLU A 112 43.87 -3.97 3.19
C GLU A 112 43.14 -4.73 2.09
N ILE A 113 43.57 -4.50 0.85
CA ILE A 113 42.98 -5.11 -0.36
C ILE A 113 44.15 -5.64 -1.18
N ILE A 114 44.14 -6.94 -1.50
CA ILE A 114 45.19 -7.53 -2.33
C ILE A 114 44.72 -7.47 -3.79
N VAL A 115 45.45 -6.71 -4.61
CA VAL A 115 45.25 -6.59 -6.07
C VAL A 115 46.53 -7.03 -6.76
N ASP A 116 46.47 -7.99 -7.65
CA ASP A 116 47.63 -8.53 -8.36
C ASP A 116 48.81 -8.83 -7.44
N HIS A 117 48.58 -9.51 -6.31
CA HIS A 117 49.53 -9.86 -5.26
C HIS A 117 50.12 -8.66 -4.51
N GLN A 118 49.67 -7.43 -4.76
CA GLN A 118 50.10 -6.23 -4.09
C GLN A 118 49.07 -5.80 -3.01
N PRO A 119 49.48 -5.63 -1.75
CA PRO A 119 48.58 -5.13 -0.71
C PRO A 119 48.44 -3.61 -0.86
N LEU A 120 47.22 -3.15 -1.13
CA LEU A 120 46.81 -1.74 -1.13
C LEU A 120 46.03 -1.42 0.13
N VAL A 121 46.33 -0.27 0.75
CA VAL A 121 45.70 0.15 2.00
C VAL A 121 44.68 1.25 1.75
N LEU A 122 43.41 0.92 1.90
CA LEU A 122 42.35 1.91 1.89
C LEU A 122 42.14 2.49 3.29
N THR A 123 42.57 3.73 3.50
CA THR A 123 42.52 4.38 4.82
C THR A 123 41.10 4.72 5.23
N SER A 124 40.79 4.66 6.54
CA SER A 124 39.50 5.06 7.11
C SER A 124 39.14 6.52 6.76
N LYS A 125 40.12 7.40 6.67
CA LYS A 125 39.94 8.81 6.29
C LYS A 125 39.47 8.92 4.83
N ALA A 126 40.08 8.17 3.90
CA ALA A 126 39.68 8.17 2.49
C ALA A 126 38.22 7.66 2.32
N VAL A 127 37.85 6.57 3.02
CA VAL A 127 36.46 6.06 3.00
C VAL A 127 35.49 7.08 3.57
N ALA A 128 35.80 7.71 4.69
CA ALA A 128 34.95 8.74 5.29
C ALA A 128 34.76 9.95 4.36
N GLN A 129 35.80 10.39 3.68
CA GLN A 129 35.74 11.47 2.70
C GLN A 129 34.92 11.09 1.48
N ALA A 130 35.14 9.88 0.93
CA ALA A 130 34.37 9.36 -0.19
C ALA A 130 32.86 9.29 0.15
N ARG A 131 32.52 8.77 1.35
CA ARG A 131 31.17 8.71 1.86
C ARG A 131 30.54 10.10 1.98
N GLU A 132 31.25 11.05 2.55
CA GLU A 132 30.75 12.40 2.74
C GLU A 132 30.51 13.12 1.40
N ARG A 133 31.40 12.97 0.42
CA ARG A 133 31.21 13.52 -0.93
C ARG A 133 29.99 12.93 -1.61
N ALA A 134 29.81 11.59 -1.52
CA ALA A 134 28.65 10.92 -2.08
C ALA A 134 27.33 11.39 -1.43
N ARG A 135 27.30 11.58 -0.10
CA ARG A 135 26.14 12.12 0.63
C ARG A 135 25.81 13.56 0.25
N ARG A 136 26.82 14.40 0.08
CA ARG A 136 26.63 15.81 -0.35
C ARG A 136 26.02 15.95 -1.73
N SER A 137 26.09 14.92 -2.57
CA SER A 137 25.46 14.94 -3.89
C SER A 137 23.93 14.98 -3.83
N ARG A 138 23.33 14.64 -2.67
CA ARG A 138 21.88 14.50 -2.46
C ARG A 138 21.17 13.54 -3.41
N ARG A 139 21.94 12.71 -4.13
CA ARG A 139 21.38 11.67 -4.99
C ARG A 139 20.87 10.49 -4.14
N PRO A 140 19.87 9.75 -4.62
CA PRO A 140 19.47 8.50 -4.00
C PRO A 140 20.63 7.55 -3.78
N HIS A 141 20.51 6.65 -2.79
CA HIS A 141 21.60 5.81 -2.31
C HIS A 141 22.31 4.99 -3.41
N ASN A 142 21.54 4.30 -4.27
CA ASN A 142 22.12 3.46 -5.32
C ASN A 142 22.83 4.31 -6.39
N GLN A 143 22.33 5.48 -6.72
CA GLN A 143 22.96 6.42 -7.65
C GLN A 143 24.21 7.08 -7.05
N ALA A 144 24.16 7.49 -5.77
CA ALA A 144 25.28 8.07 -5.05
C ALA A 144 26.45 7.08 -4.89
N ARG A 145 26.17 5.76 -4.91
CA ARG A 145 27.16 4.69 -4.86
C ARG A 145 28.21 4.80 -5.98
N ALA A 146 27.83 5.22 -7.17
CA ALA A 146 28.76 5.40 -8.29
C ALA A 146 29.82 6.46 -7.97
N MET A 147 29.42 7.55 -7.30
CA MET A 147 30.34 8.59 -6.84
C MET A 147 31.25 8.07 -5.72
N PHE A 148 30.68 7.35 -4.74
CA PHE A 148 31.45 6.71 -3.67
C PHE A 148 32.52 5.77 -4.24
N ALA A 149 32.13 4.89 -5.17
CA ALA A 149 33.04 3.94 -5.81
C ALA A 149 34.19 4.66 -6.54
N ARG A 150 33.86 5.73 -7.27
CA ARG A 150 34.89 6.53 -7.97
C ARG A 150 35.92 7.13 -7.01
N GLU A 151 35.47 7.68 -5.88
CA GLU A 151 36.38 8.28 -4.88
C GLU A 151 37.25 7.21 -4.19
N VAL A 152 36.70 6.03 -3.91
CA VAL A 152 37.46 4.88 -3.38
C VAL A 152 38.51 4.40 -4.39
N ILE A 153 38.17 4.25 -5.67
CA ILE A 153 39.10 3.87 -6.73
C ILE A 153 40.19 4.93 -6.88
N ASN A 154 39.86 6.23 -6.83
CA ASN A 154 40.86 7.30 -6.88
C ASN A 154 41.84 7.22 -5.70
N ALA A 155 41.35 6.93 -4.48
CA ALA A 155 42.22 6.78 -3.30
C ALA A 155 43.16 5.56 -3.44
N LEU A 156 42.65 4.43 -3.92
CA LEU A 156 43.45 3.23 -4.20
C LEU A 156 44.45 3.45 -5.32
N THR A 157 44.08 4.18 -6.39
CA THR A 157 44.99 4.56 -7.48
C THR A 157 46.14 5.40 -6.94
N ALA A 158 45.86 6.39 -6.09
CA ALA A 158 46.91 7.23 -5.49
C ALA A 158 47.86 6.40 -4.61
N GLU A 159 47.33 5.47 -3.81
CA GLU A 159 48.13 4.56 -2.98
C GLU A 159 49.01 3.64 -3.85
N ALA A 160 48.44 3.04 -4.88
CA ALA A 160 49.18 2.16 -5.80
C ALA A 160 50.25 2.94 -6.58
N THR A 161 49.91 4.14 -7.06
CA THR A 161 50.89 5.03 -7.74
C THR A 161 52.07 5.40 -6.82
N ALA A 162 51.80 5.67 -5.54
CA ALA A 162 52.84 5.97 -4.59
C ALA A 162 53.76 4.77 -4.32
N LYS A 163 53.22 3.55 -4.31
CA LYS A 163 54.01 2.32 -4.08
C LYS A 163 54.76 1.86 -5.32
N LEU A 164 54.11 1.77 -6.48
CA LEU A 164 54.67 1.22 -7.70
C LEU A 164 55.61 2.21 -8.41
N GLY A 165 55.33 3.50 -8.32
CA GLY A 165 56.11 4.54 -8.96
C GLY A 165 57.22 5.11 -8.11
N GLN A 166 57.53 4.50 -6.96
CA GLN A 166 58.58 5.01 -6.06
C GLN A 166 59.95 4.92 -6.73
N ASN A 167 60.58 6.10 -6.94
CA ASN A 167 61.92 6.17 -7.47
C ASN A 167 62.93 5.94 -6.34
N MET A 168 63.60 4.81 -6.38
CA MET A 168 64.62 4.41 -5.37
C MET A 168 65.82 5.39 -5.28
N LEU A 169 66.03 6.21 -6.32
CA LEU A 169 67.11 7.19 -6.40
C LEU A 169 66.69 8.61 -6.00
N GLY A 170 65.46 8.78 -5.46
CA GLY A 170 65.00 10.08 -4.97
C GLY A 170 64.50 11.05 -6.03
N GLY A 171 64.12 10.58 -7.23
CA GLY A 171 63.56 11.38 -8.30
C GLY A 171 62.02 11.42 -8.30
N PRO A 172 61.39 12.03 -9.33
CA PRO A 172 59.97 12.05 -9.51
C PRO A 172 59.39 10.63 -9.67
N ASN A 173 58.06 10.48 -9.45
CA ASN A 173 57.37 9.23 -9.63
C ASN A 173 57.57 8.68 -11.05
N LEU A 174 57.84 7.37 -11.18
CA LEU A 174 58.15 6.70 -12.46
C LEU A 174 56.92 6.46 -13.33
N LEU A 175 55.72 6.46 -12.76
CA LEU A 175 54.47 6.23 -13.49
C LEU A 175 54.00 7.52 -14.17
N GLY A 176 53.78 7.42 -15.49
CA GLY A 176 53.21 8.49 -16.30
C GLY A 176 51.67 8.58 -16.20
N GLY A 177 51.11 9.61 -16.81
CA GLY A 177 49.65 9.82 -16.79
C GLY A 177 48.84 8.67 -17.42
N GLN A 178 49.41 8.01 -18.45
CA GLN A 178 48.80 6.85 -19.08
C GLN A 178 48.77 5.63 -18.17
N ASP A 179 49.91 5.35 -17.49
CA ASP A 179 50.01 4.24 -16.55
C ASP A 179 49.02 4.37 -15.39
N ILE A 180 48.83 5.61 -14.88
CA ILE A 180 47.86 5.91 -13.83
C ILE A 180 46.42 5.71 -14.33
N ALA A 181 46.14 6.03 -15.60
CA ALA A 181 44.82 5.84 -16.18
C ALA A 181 44.50 4.34 -16.36
N ASP A 182 45.49 3.56 -16.78
CA ASP A 182 45.37 2.10 -16.94
C ASP A 182 45.18 1.42 -15.59
N LEU A 183 45.99 1.75 -14.60
CA LEU A 183 45.85 1.29 -13.22
C LEU A 183 44.46 1.59 -12.64
N ARG A 184 43.94 2.78 -12.89
CA ARG A 184 42.56 3.14 -12.47
C ARG A 184 41.52 2.28 -13.16
N ARG A 185 41.73 1.89 -14.43
CA ARG A 185 40.83 1.03 -15.19
C ARG A 185 40.86 -0.40 -14.63
N GLU A 186 42.03 -0.92 -14.31
CA GLU A 186 42.23 -2.23 -13.68
C GLU A 186 41.56 -2.30 -12.31
N LEU A 187 41.82 -1.35 -11.42
CA LEU A 187 41.19 -1.27 -10.09
C LEU A 187 39.66 -1.18 -10.16
N ARG A 188 39.11 -0.62 -11.22
CA ARG A 188 37.64 -0.53 -11.41
C ARG A 188 36.99 -1.88 -11.64
N VAL A 189 37.66 -2.79 -12.31
CA VAL A 189 37.15 -4.12 -12.66
C VAL A 189 37.58 -5.20 -11.68
N ASP A 190 38.56 -4.93 -10.84
CA ASP A 190 39.12 -5.88 -9.89
C ASP A 190 38.05 -6.41 -8.91
N PRO A 191 37.93 -7.72 -8.73
CA PRO A 191 36.89 -8.34 -7.88
C PRO A 191 37.04 -7.99 -6.40
N ALA A 192 38.27 -7.89 -5.86
CA ALA A 192 38.52 -7.57 -4.46
C ALA A 192 38.14 -6.12 -4.14
N VAL A 193 38.47 -5.18 -5.03
CA VAL A 193 38.05 -3.77 -4.94
C VAL A 193 36.53 -3.66 -4.99
N ARG A 194 35.88 -4.36 -5.93
CA ARG A 194 34.42 -4.38 -6.04
C ARG A 194 33.73 -4.95 -4.80
N ALA A 195 34.29 -6.01 -4.21
CA ALA A 195 33.77 -6.63 -2.99
C ALA A 195 33.86 -5.68 -1.79
N VAL A 196 34.98 -4.95 -1.66
CA VAL A 196 35.15 -3.93 -0.61
C VAL A 196 34.16 -2.77 -0.80
N ILE A 197 34.02 -2.25 -2.01
CA ILE A 197 33.04 -1.18 -2.31
C ILE A 197 31.62 -1.69 -2.00
N HIS A 198 31.25 -2.92 -2.35
CA HIS A 198 29.94 -3.48 -2.04
C HIS A 198 29.71 -3.63 -0.53
N ARG A 199 30.72 -4.06 0.22
CA ARG A 199 30.64 -4.18 1.68
C ARG A 199 30.46 -2.81 2.36
N LEU A 200 31.14 -1.76 1.87
CA LEU A 200 31.11 -0.40 2.43
C LEU A 200 29.85 0.38 2.02
N TRP A 201 29.34 0.11 0.81
CA TRP A 201 28.15 0.76 0.25
C TRP A 201 27.42 -0.22 -0.68
N PRO A 202 26.57 -1.11 -0.12
CA PRO A 202 25.86 -2.11 -0.91
C PRO A 202 24.81 -1.46 -1.82
N VAL A 203 24.52 -2.10 -2.94
CA VAL A 203 23.26 -1.87 -3.69
C VAL A 203 22.15 -2.54 -2.89
N LEU A 204 21.05 -1.84 -2.70
CA LEU A 204 19.90 -2.30 -1.90
C LEU A 204 18.61 -2.17 -2.68
N THR A 205 17.74 -3.18 -2.52
CA THR A 205 16.32 -3.06 -2.89
C THR A 205 15.49 -2.59 -1.69
N PRO A 206 14.33 -1.98 -1.91
CA PRO A 206 13.41 -1.61 -0.83
C PRO A 206 13.06 -2.81 0.07
N GLN A 207 12.81 -3.97 -0.53
CA GLN A 207 12.49 -5.20 0.18
C GLN A 207 13.65 -5.65 1.09
N GLN A 208 14.88 -5.67 0.56
CA GLN A 208 16.07 -6.02 1.35
C GLN A 208 16.31 -5.04 2.50
N LEU A 209 16.06 -3.74 2.29
CA LEU A 209 16.23 -2.73 3.32
C LEU A 209 15.23 -2.93 4.45
N ILE A 210 13.93 -2.98 4.13
CA ILE A 210 12.84 -3.06 5.12
C ILE A 210 12.86 -4.42 5.83
N ALA A 211 12.98 -5.54 5.11
CA ALA A 211 13.09 -6.86 5.72
C ALA A 211 14.31 -6.94 6.65
N GLY A 212 15.46 -6.45 6.20
CA GLY A 212 16.68 -6.46 7.01
C GLY A 212 16.64 -5.49 8.20
N LEU A 213 15.86 -4.41 8.15
CA LEU A 213 15.63 -3.51 9.28
C LEU A 213 14.82 -4.22 10.36
N PHE A 214 13.68 -4.80 10.00
CA PHE A 214 12.76 -5.44 10.95
C PHE A 214 13.22 -6.83 11.42
N ALA A 215 14.19 -7.44 10.77
CA ALA A 215 14.81 -8.69 11.23
C ALA A 215 15.94 -8.47 12.25
N SER A 216 16.31 -7.24 12.60
CA SER A 216 17.50 -6.99 13.42
C SER A 216 17.25 -5.95 14.51
N LYS A 217 17.24 -6.41 15.77
CA LYS A 217 17.11 -5.54 16.95
C LYS A 217 18.19 -4.44 16.97
N ARG A 218 19.43 -4.76 16.57
CA ARG A 218 20.55 -3.81 16.50
C ARG A 218 20.27 -2.71 15.46
N ARG A 219 19.79 -3.07 14.27
CA ARG A 219 19.49 -2.10 13.20
C ARG A 219 18.31 -1.21 13.56
N LEU A 220 17.27 -1.77 14.15
CA LEU A 220 16.13 -1.01 14.67
C LEU A 220 16.56 -0.02 15.73
N ALA A 221 17.40 -0.43 16.69
CA ALA A 221 17.91 0.48 17.72
C ALA A 221 18.73 1.63 17.12
N ALA A 222 19.53 1.36 16.10
CA ALA A 222 20.35 2.38 15.42
C ALA A 222 19.51 3.33 14.55
N ALA A 223 18.50 2.81 13.84
CA ALA A 223 17.68 3.60 12.90
C ALA A 223 16.52 4.34 13.58
N ALA A 224 15.99 3.81 14.68
CA ALA A 224 14.80 4.30 15.37
C ALA A 224 15.09 4.63 16.87
N PRO A 225 16.03 5.53 17.18
CA PRO A 225 16.33 5.89 18.58
C PRO A 225 15.16 6.60 19.28
N GLY A 226 14.26 7.22 18.52
CA GLY A 226 13.08 7.90 19.05
C GLY A 226 11.90 6.97 19.39
N LEU A 227 11.98 5.68 19.03
CA LEU A 227 10.99 4.69 19.45
C LEU A 227 11.39 4.09 20.80
N THR A 228 10.40 3.76 21.63
CA THR A 228 10.60 3.01 22.87
C THR A 228 11.13 1.59 22.59
N SER A 229 11.64 0.89 23.60
CA SER A 229 12.08 -0.50 23.45
C SER A 229 10.92 -1.40 23.03
N ALA A 230 9.74 -1.21 23.64
CA ALA A 230 8.53 -1.99 23.35
C ALA A 230 8.07 -1.78 21.89
N GLU A 231 8.09 -0.54 21.38
CA GLU A 231 7.75 -0.24 19.99
C GLU A 231 8.74 -0.87 19.01
N ARG A 232 10.05 -0.83 19.33
CA ARG A 232 11.05 -1.51 18.49
C ARG A 232 10.89 -3.02 18.51
N ASP A 233 10.57 -3.60 19.67
CA ASP A 233 10.34 -5.05 19.79
C ASP A 233 9.05 -5.47 19.04
N ALA A 234 8.01 -4.62 19.01
CA ALA A 234 6.79 -4.83 18.22
C ALA A 234 7.04 -4.81 16.70
N LEU A 235 8.06 -4.09 16.22
CA LEU A 235 8.44 -4.05 14.81
C LEU A 235 9.29 -5.26 14.38
N LEU A 236 9.82 -6.04 15.35
CA LEU A 236 10.65 -7.20 15.02
C LEU A 236 9.83 -8.31 14.37
N ARG A 237 10.32 -8.84 13.27
CA ARG A 237 9.71 -9.99 12.58
C ARG A 237 10.76 -10.96 12.06
N ARG A 238 10.33 -12.20 11.77
CA ARG A 238 11.21 -13.21 11.17
C ARG A 238 11.60 -12.82 9.75
N PRO A 239 12.84 -13.14 9.31
CA PRO A 239 13.20 -13.04 7.90
C PRO A 239 12.24 -13.85 7.03
N GLY A 240 11.80 -13.28 5.91
CA GLY A 240 10.87 -13.95 4.99
C GLY A 240 9.40 -13.90 5.41
N ALA A 241 9.03 -13.15 6.46
CA ALA A 241 7.63 -12.92 6.80
C ALA A 241 6.92 -12.14 5.68
N ASP A 242 5.63 -12.44 5.49
CA ASP A 242 4.78 -11.81 4.48
C ASP A 242 4.71 -10.30 4.68
N TRP A 243 4.52 -9.58 3.59
CA TRP A 243 4.31 -8.15 3.60
C TRP A 243 2.90 -7.81 4.10
N THR A 244 2.83 -6.81 4.96
CA THR A 244 1.56 -6.28 5.47
C THR A 244 1.19 -4.97 4.75
N PRO A 245 -0.08 -4.57 4.70
CA PRO A 245 -0.48 -3.30 4.09
C PRO A 245 0.27 -2.09 4.64
N ALA A 246 0.65 -2.07 5.93
CA ALA A 246 1.42 -0.98 6.52
C ALA A 246 2.91 -0.98 6.12
N ASP A 247 3.43 -2.08 5.55
CA ASP A 247 4.80 -2.09 4.98
C ASP A 247 4.87 -1.36 3.64
N VAL A 248 3.79 -1.34 2.86
CA VAL A 248 3.78 -0.82 1.49
C VAL A 248 4.21 0.66 1.41
N PRO A 249 3.70 1.56 2.25
CA PRO A 249 4.21 2.94 2.28
C PRO A 249 5.69 3.05 2.67
N LEU A 250 6.20 2.11 3.49
CA LEU A 250 7.62 2.08 3.86
C LEU A 250 8.49 1.57 2.71
N LEU A 251 8.01 0.61 1.93
CA LEU A 251 8.67 0.15 0.70
C LEU A 251 8.73 1.27 -0.35
N ASP A 252 7.66 2.03 -0.51
CA ASP A 252 7.63 3.19 -1.40
C ASP A 252 8.62 4.29 -0.94
N GLU A 253 8.66 4.61 0.36
CA GLU A 253 9.63 5.54 0.92
C GLU A 253 11.07 5.05 0.73
N ALA A 254 11.31 3.75 0.94
CA ALA A 254 12.61 3.14 0.72
C ALA A 254 13.03 3.22 -0.75
N ALA A 255 12.11 2.94 -1.68
CA ALA A 255 12.37 3.03 -3.12
C ALA A 255 12.75 4.45 -3.54
N GLU A 256 12.06 5.46 -3.02
CA GLU A 256 12.36 6.87 -3.29
C GLU A 256 13.77 7.26 -2.84
N LEU A 257 14.14 6.84 -1.63
CA LEU A 257 15.43 7.18 -1.03
C LEU A 257 16.60 6.33 -1.57
N LEU A 258 16.33 5.10 -1.97
CA LEU A 258 17.34 4.24 -2.59
C LEU A 258 17.61 4.62 -4.04
N GLY A 259 16.57 5.00 -4.79
CA GLY A 259 16.60 5.20 -6.22
C GLY A 259 16.80 3.89 -6.98
N GLU A 260 16.47 3.90 -8.23
CA GLU A 260 16.76 2.77 -9.11
C GLU A 260 18.27 2.63 -9.32
N ASP A 261 18.76 1.41 -9.48
CA ASP A 261 20.09 1.17 -10.04
C ASP A 261 19.96 1.33 -11.57
N ASP A 262 20.12 2.57 -12.04
CA ASP A 262 19.98 2.92 -13.47
C ASP A 262 20.82 1.99 -14.38
N ARG A 263 21.89 1.41 -13.86
CA ARG A 263 22.76 0.47 -14.61
C ARG A 263 22.15 -0.90 -14.73
N ALA A 264 21.56 -1.43 -13.66
CA ALA A 264 20.89 -2.72 -13.70
C ALA A 264 19.62 -2.63 -14.56
N ALA A 265 18.84 -1.59 -14.41
CA ALA A 265 17.65 -1.32 -15.22
C ALA A 265 18.00 -1.08 -16.70
N ALA A 266 19.10 -0.35 -17.00
CA ALA A 266 19.57 -0.16 -18.36
C ALA A 266 20.10 -1.47 -18.96
N ALA A 267 20.87 -2.27 -18.20
CA ALA A 267 21.39 -3.56 -18.67
C ALA A 267 20.26 -4.55 -18.94
N GLU A 268 19.21 -4.57 -18.13
CA GLU A 268 18.06 -5.45 -18.36
C GLU A 268 17.23 -5.00 -19.56
N ARG A 269 17.02 -3.68 -19.73
CA ARG A 269 16.39 -3.13 -20.94
C ARG A 269 17.18 -3.46 -22.20
N ASP A 270 18.52 -3.31 -22.18
CA ASP A 270 19.39 -3.67 -23.29
C ASP A 270 19.37 -5.17 -23.59
N ARG A 271 19.33 -6.01 -22.55
CA ARG A 271 19.20 -7.46 -22.71
C ARG A 271 17.86 -7.84 -23.33
N ARG A 272 16.76 -7.26 -22.83
CA ARG A 272 15.41 -7.49 -23.36
C ARG A 272 15.33 -7.06 -24.83
N ARG A 273 15.84 -5.87 -25.15
CA ARG A 273 15.90 -5.37 -26.52
C ARG A 273 16.68 -6.31 -27.44
N ARG A 274 17.88 -6.79 -27.04
CA ARG A 274 18.67 -7.74 -27.85
C ARG A 274 17.95 -9.06 -28.06
N LEU A 275 17.22 -9.56 -27.07
CA LEU A 275 16.41 -10.78 -27.22
C LEU A 275 15.26 -10.56 -28.19
N GLN A 276 14.60 -9.41 -28.15
CA GLN A 276 13.52 -9.04 -29.08
C GLN A 276 14.05 -8.83 -30.51
N GLU A 277 15.18 -8.14 -30.68
CA GLU A 277 15.85 -7.98 -31.97
C GLU A 277 16.27 -9.35 -32.55
N ALA A 278 16.83 -10.25 -31.73
CA ALA A 278 17.19 -11.59 -32.15
C ALA A 278 15.97 -12.44 -32.54
N TYR A 279 14.87 -12.33 -31.81
CA TYR A 279 13.62 -13.00 -32.16
C TYR A 279 13.02 -12.43 -33.47
N ALA A 280 12.98 -11.13 -33.65
CA ALA A 280 12.51 -10.48 -34.86
C ALA A 280 13.37 -10.86 -36.08
N GLN A 281 14.70 -10.93 -35.92
CA GLN A 281 15.61 -11.43 -36.96
C GLN A 281 15.30 -12.87 -37.33
N GLY A 282 15.07 -13.74 -36.33
CA GLY A 282 14.70 -15.15 -36.59
C GLY A 282 13.39 -15.30 -37.35
N VAL A 283 12.41 -14.40 -37.10
CA VAL A 283 11.16 -14.37 -37.87
C VAL A 283 11.40 -13.89 -39.31
N LEU A 284 12.22 -12.87 -39.53
CA LEU A 284 12.59 -12.39 -40.87
C LEU A 284 13.37 -13.46 -41.65
N ASP A 285 14.28 -14.17 -40.99
CA ASP A 285 15.04 -15.27 -41.59
C ASP A 285 14.16 -16.48 -41.98
N MET A 286 13.04 -16.71 -41.28
CA MET A 286 12.05 -17.71 -41.63
C MET A 286 11.19 -17.28 -42.83
N ILE A 287 10.81 -16.03 -42.90
CA ILE A 287 9.99 -15.48 -43.99
C ILE A 287 10.82 -15.39 -45.28
N GLY A 288 12.15 -15.14 -45.20
CA GLY A 288 13.06 -15.05 -46.34
C GLY A 288 13.57 -16.40 -46.85
N ARG A 289 13.08 -17.55 -46.31
CA ARG A 289 13.51 -18.90 -46.72
C ARG A 289 12.58 -19.66 -47.66
N ASP A 290 11.54 -19.01 -48.18
CA ASP A 290 10.73 -19.63 -49.25
C ASP A 290 11.51 -19.60 -50.57
N ASP A 291 11.83 -20.79 -51.11
CA ASP A 291 12.76 -21.10 -52.20
C ASP A 291 12.29 -20.65 -53.62
N ASP A 292 11.41 -19.67 -53.76
CA ASP A 292 10.99 -19.08 -55.05
C ASP A 292 11.40 -17.61 -55.16
N ASP A 293 12.75 -17.37 -55.18
CA ASP A 293 13.32 -16.05 -55.34
C ASP A 293 13.26 -15.56 -56.80
N ASP A 294 12.29 -14.73 -57.11
CA ASP A 294 12.37 -13.84 -58.28
C ASP A 294 13.11 -12.55 -57.84
N PRO A 295 14.35 -12.29 -58.32
CA PRO A 295 15.18 -11.19 -57.82
C PRO A 295 14.65 -9.78 -58.17
N GLU A 296 13.55 -9.65 -58.91
CA GLU A 296 12.93 -8.39 -59.27
C GLU A 296 11.74 -7.99 -58.35
N VAL A 297 11.37 -8.84 -57.38
CA VAL A 297 10.24 -8.56 -56.47
C VAL A 297 10.75 -8.17 -55.09
N LEU A 298 10.59 -6.95 -54.66
CA LEU A 298 10.84 -6.50 -53.29
C LEU A 298 9.95 -7.25 -52.33
N MET A 299 10.55 -8.11 -51.50
CA MET A 299 9.85 -8.84 -50.43
C MET A 299 9.66 -7.96 -49.21
N GLY A 300 8.63 -8.26 -48.44
CA GLY A 300 8.37 -7.54 -47.19
C GLY A 300 9.54 -7.56 -46.19
N ALA A 301 10.42 -8.61 -46.27
CA ALA A 301 11.63 -8.73 -45.48
C ALA A 301 12.73 -7.74 -45.87
N ASP A 302 12.73 -7.21 -47.12
CA ASP A 302 13.72 -6.24 -47.61
C ASP A 302 13.38 -4.78 -47.19
N VAL A 303 12.15 -4.56 -46.72
CA VAL A 303 11.62 -3.23 -46.37
C VAL A 303 11.51 -3.03 -44.86
N VAL A 304 11.46 -4.09 -44.07
CA VAL A 304 11.26 -4.02 -42.63
C VAL A 304 12.53 -4.46 -41.90
N ASP A 305 13.18 -3.52 -41.22
CA ASP A 305 14.30 -3.79 -40.33
C ASP A 305 13.83 -4.54 -39.06
N ALA A 306 14.65 -5.49 -38.59
CA ALA A 306 14.40 -6.26 -37.35
C ALA A 306 14.12 -5.35 -36.14
N SER A 307 14.74 -4.16 -36.09
CA SER A 307 14.49 -3.15 -35.05
C SER A 307 13.09 -2.53 -35.15
N GLN A 308 12.57 -2.33 -36.38
CA GLN A 308 11.20 -1.82 -36.59
C GLN A 308 10.15 -2.88 -36.30
N LEU A 309 10.46 -4.15 -36.60
CA LEU A 309 9.59 -5.27 -36.27
C LEU A 309 9.54 -5.49 -34.75
N ALA A 310 10.68 -5.43 -34.07
CA ALA A 310 10.78 -5.50 -32.62
C ALA A 310 10.02 -4.35 -31.94
N ALA A 311 10.11 -3.12 -32.46
CA ALA A 311 9.36 -1.96 -31.94
C ALA A 311 7.84 -2.13 -32.11
N ARG A 312 7.38 -2.75 -33.22
CA ARG A 312 5.96 -3.07 -33.41
C ARG A 312 5.46 -4.15 -32.43
N TYR A 313 6.30 -5.16 -32.12
CA TYR A 313 5.99 -6.15 -31.08
C TYR A 313 5.99 -5.55 -29.67
N GLU A 314 6.77 -4.49 -29.39
CA GLU A 314 6.66 -3.72 -28.15
C GLU A 314 5.32 -2.94 -28.05
N ASP A 315 4.79 -2.41 -29.16
CA ASP A 315 3.47 -1.78 -29.21
C ASP A 315 2.30 -2.79 -29.06
N GLU A 316 2.53 -4.08 -29.34
CA GLU A 316 1.55 -5.16 -29.20
C GLU A 316 1.45 -5.76 -27.79
N GLU A 317 2.34 -5.44 -26.82
CA GLU A 317 2.02 -5.60 -25.41
C GLU A 317 0.93 -4.56 -25.05
N ASN A 318 -0.32 -4.87 -25.43
CA ASN A 318 -1.55 -4.09 -25.22
C ASN A 318 -1.92 -3.99 -23.72
N LEU A 319 -0.98 -3.53 -22.89
CA LEU A 319 -1.28 -3.18 -21.51
C LEU A 319 -2.18 -1.94 -21.52
N THR A 320 -3.32 -2.04 -20.91
CA THR A 320 -4.21 -0.90 -20.67
C THR A 320 -3.47 0.17 -19.87
N PRO A 321 -3.88 1.43 -19.94
CA PRO A 321 -3.30 2.48 -19.07
C PRO A 321 -3.32 2.12 -17.59
N ALA A 322 -4.33 1.38 -17.13
CA ALA A 322 -4.42 0.89 -15.76
C ALA A 322 -3.34 -0.15 -15.43
N GLU A 323 -3.08 -1.12 -16.32
CA GLU A 323 -2.03 -2.13 -16.13
C GLU A 323 -0.63 -1.50 -16.16
N ARG A 324 -0.39 -0.55 -17.06
CA ARG A 324 0.87 0.22 -17.06
C ARG A 324 1.06 1.01 -15.78
N ALA A 325 0.00 1.65 -15.28
CA ALA A 325 0.03 2.37 -14.02
C ALA A 325 0.26 1.45 -12.81
N ALA A 326 -0.27 0.22 -12.85
CA ALA A 326 -0.04 -0.77 -11.81
C ALA A 326 1.42 -1.30 -11.80
N ALA A 327 2.05 -1.38 -12.97
CA ALA A 327 3.43 -1.84 -13.13
C ALA A 327 4.48 -0.75 -12.83
N ASP A 328 4.12 0.53 -12.91
CA ASP A 328 5.04 1.66 -12.72
C ASP A 328 4.80 2.36 -11.37
N ARG A 329 5.72 2.16 -10.41
CA ARG A 329 5.69 2.86 -9.12
C ARG A 329 5.69 4.39 -9.25
N THR A 330 6.31 4.93 -10.29
CA THR A 330 6.46 6.38 -10.51
C THR A 330 5.31 6.99 -11.30
N TRP A 331 4.32 6.18 -11.69
CA TRP A 331 3.16 6.65 -12.43
C TRP A 331 2.42 7.77 -11.69
N ALA A 332 2.22 8.88 -12.39
CA ALA A 332 1.52 10.03 -11.86
C ALA A 332 0.09 10.09 -12.39
N PHE A 333 -0.88 9.85 -11.53
CA PHE A 333 -2.29 9.87 -11.89
C PHE A 333 -2.81 11.29 -12.17
N GLY A 334 -3.82 11.38 -13.03
CA GLY A 334 -4.53 12.64 -13.30
C GLY A 334 -5.50 13.01 -12.18
N HIS A 335 -6.13 12.01 -11.56
CA HIS A 335 -7.02 12.16 -10.41
C HIS A 335 -6.94 10.95 -9.49
N VAL A 336 -7.12 11.16 -8.19
CA VAL A 336 -7.20 10.07 -7.20
C VAL A 336 -8.49 10.20 -6.41
N ILE A 337 -9.21 9.10 -6.32
CA ILE A 337 -10.38 8.96 -5.45
C ILE A 337 -9.96 8.06 -4.29
N VAL A 338 -10.20 8.50 -3.07
CA VAL A 338 -9.93 7.71 -1.87
C VAL A 338 -11.23 7.53 -1.12
N ASP A 339 -11.63 6.28 -0.94
CA ASP A 339 -12.77 5.93 -0.09
C ASP A 339 -12.30 5.37 1.26
N GLU A 340 -13.11 5.53 2.30
CA GLU A 340 -12.76 5.24 3.71
C GLU A 340 -11.42 5.88 4.09
N ALA A 341 -11.21 7.11 3.65
CA ALA A 341 -9.93 7.82 3.69
C ALA A 341 -9.43 8.07 5.13
N GLN A 342 -10.31 8.03 6.13
CA GLN A 342 -9.96 8.12 7.55
C GLN A 342 -9.13 6.93 8.04
N GLU A 343 -9.20 5.77 7.35
CA GLU A 343 -8.41 4.59 7.71
C GLU A 343 -6.93 4.70 7.28
N LEU A 344 -6.61 5.64 6.39
CA LEU A 344 -5.26 5.75 5.85
C LEU A 344 -4.29 6.36 6.86
N SER A 345 -3.16 5.68 7.05
CA SER A 345 -2.06 6.20 7.88
C SER A 345 -1.37 7.41 7.24
N GLN A 346 -0.64 8.18 8.04
CA GLN A 346 0.16 9.32 7.55
C GLN A 346 1.20 8.90 6.49
N MET A 347 1.79 7.70 6.63
CA MET A 347 2.71 7.18 5.62
C MET A 347 1.99 6.77 4.34
N ALA A 348 0.75 6.24 4.41
CA ALA A 348 -0.06 5.96 3.23
C ALA A 348 -0.42 7.26 2.49
N TRP A 349 -0.82 8.30 3.20
CA TRP A 349 -1.02 9.64 2.62
C TRP A 349 0.24 10.17 1.94
N ARG A 350 1.41 10.02 2.58
CA ARG A 350 2.68 10.43 1.98
C ARG A 350 2.96 9.72 0.65
N MET A 351 2.70 8.42 0.56
CA MET A 351 2.83 7.63 -0.67
C MET A 351 1.85 8.12 -1.75
N LEU A 352 0.56 8.28 -1.42
CA LEU A 352 -0.45 8.75 -2.37
C LEU A 352 -0.14 10.14 -2.91
N MET A 353 0.31 11.04 -2.04
CA MET A 353 0.65 12.41 -2.44
C MET A 353 1.82 12.51 -3.42
N ARG A 354 2.70 11.50 -3.50
CA ARG A 354 3.72 11.42 -4.56
C ARG A 354 3.13 11.02 -5.89
N ARG A 355 2.13 10.14 -5.90
CA ARG A 355 1.49 9.64 -7.11
C ARG A 355 0.55 10.64 -7.77
N ILE A 356 0.27 11.76 -7.10
CA ILE A 356 -0.59 12.83 -7.63
C ILE A 356 0.06 14.21 -7.51
N PRO A 357 1.01 14.54 -8.38
CA PRO A 357 1.71 15.83 -8.34
C PRO A 357 0.77 17.03 -8.46
N VAL A 358 -0.31 16.88 -9.23
CA VAL A 358 -1.33 17.95 -9.46
C VAL A 358 -2.28 18.14 -8.28
N LYS A 359 -2.27 17.24 -7.28
CA LYS A 359 -3.14 17.26 -6.09
C LYS A 359 -4.65 17.30 -6.41
N SER A 360 -5.05 16.74 -7.55
CA SER A 360 -6.46 16.60 -7.92
C SER A 360 -7.03 15.34 -7.27
N MET A 361 -7.78 15.50 -6.17
CA MET A 361 -8.28 14.38 -5.37
C MET A 361 -9.74 14.57 -5.00
N THR A 362 -10.47 13.46 -4.95
CA THR A 362 -11.76 13.34 -4.24
C THR A 362 -11.57 12.40 -3.07
N ILE A 363 -11.82 12.89 -1.87
CA ILE A 363 -11.57 12.17 -0.62
C ILE A 363 -12.92 11.97 0.05
N VAL A 364 -13.28 10.72 0.30
CA VAL A 364 -14.53 10.34 0.96
C VAL A 364 -14.20 9.59 2.24
N GLY A 365 -14.89 9.91 3.32
CA GLY A 365 -14.68 9.23 4.59
C GLY A 365 -15.40 9.92 5.75
N ASP A 366 -15.35 9.27 6.89
CA ASP A 366 -15.94 9.72 8.13
C ASP A 366 -14.97 9.48 9.29
N VAL A 367 -14.38 10.55 9.84
CA VAL A 367 -13.43 10.43 10.96
C VAL A 367 -14.03 9.77 12.21
N ALA A 368 -15.36 9.83 12.38
CA ALA A 368 -16.05 9.13 13.45
C ALA A 368 -16.04 7.59 13.27
N GLN A 369 -15.88 7.10 12.03
CA GLN A 369 -15.81 5.68 11.70
C GLN A 369 -14.38 5.15 11.67
N THR A 370 -13.37 5.93 12.11
CA THR A 370 -11.98 5.50 12.14
C THR A 370 -11.77 4.37 13.16
N GLY A 371 -11.59 3.14 12.70
CA GLY A 371 -11.29 1.98 13.55
C GLY A 371 -9.81 1.63 13.59
N ASP A 372 -9.02 2.00 12.58
CA ASP A 372 -7.59 1.74 12.58
C ASP A 372 -6.85 2.72 13.51
N LEU A 373 -5.93 2.20 14.34
CA LEU A 373 -5.10 3.03 15.22
C LEU A 373 -4.19 3.98 14.43
N ALA A 374 -3.75 3.57 13.25
CA ALA A 374 -2.98 4.39 12.32
C ALA A 374 -3.81 5.45 11.60
N GLY A 375 -5.13 5.35 11.65
CA GLY A 375 -6.07 6.20 10.94
C GLY A 375 -6.12 7.63 11.47
N LEU A 376 -6.80 8.49 10.73
CA LEU A 376 -6.85 9.93 10.99
C LEU A 376 -7.72 10.28 12.19
N GLN A 377 -7.37 11.39 12.83
CA GLN A 377 -8.20 12.08 13.83
C GLN A 377 -8.84 13.35 13.26
N SER A 378 -8.27 13.89 12.18
CA SER A 378 -8.82 15.06 11.47
C SER A 378 -8.34 15.09 10.03
N TRP A 379 -9.08 15.73 9.14
CA TRP A 379 -8.68 15.95 7.74
C TRP A 379 -7.45 16.84 7.61
N ASP A 380 -7.26 17.79 8.50
CA ASP A 380 -6.09 18.67 8.51
C ASP A 380 -4.79 17.88 8.75
N GLN A 381 -4.83 16.83 9.59
CA GLN A 381 -3.70 15.94 9.82
C GLN A 381 -3.24 15.24 8.52
N ALA A 382 -4.18 14.88 7.65
CA ALA A 382 -3.89 14.23 6.37
C ALA A 382 -3.43 15.21 5.30
N LEU A 383 -4.12 16.33 5.17
CA LEU A 383 -4.04 17.22 4.01
C LEU A 383 -3.16 18.44 4.26
N GLY A 384 -3.15 18.98 5.49
CA GLY A 384 -2.40 20.18 5.86
C GLY A 384 -0.94 20.18 5.43
N PRO A 385 -0.17 19.08 5.65
CA PRO A 385 1.24 19.01 5.25
C PRO A 385 1.48 19.12 3.74
N TYR A 386 0.48 18.86 2.89
CA TYR A 386 0.66 18.74 1.44
C TYR A 386 -0.04 19.84 0.64
N VAL A 387 -1.21 20.29 1.09
CA VAL A 387 -2.05 21.24 0.35
C VAL A 387 -2.43 22.47 1.18
N GLN A 388 -2.04 22.50 2.46
CA GLN A 388 -2.39 23.56 3.39
C GLN A 388 -3.92 23.74 3.44
N ASP A 389 -4.43 24.93 3.17
CA ASP A 389 -5.86 25.30 3.12
C ASP A 389 -6.51 25.14 1.73
N ARG A 390 -5.79 24.60 0.73
CA ARG A 390 -6.29 24.41 -0.64
C ARG A 390 -7.15 23.16 -0.80
N TRP A 391 -8.05 22.94 0.12
CA TRP A 391 -9.06 21.87 0.05
C TRP A 391 -10.40 22.37 0.52
N ARG A 392 -11.46 21.69 0.14
CA ARG A 392 -12.83 22.06 0.50
C ARG A 392 -13.49 20.88 1.18
N LEU A 393 -14.03 21.11 2.37
CA LEU A 393 -14.90 20.17 3.07
C LEU A 393 -16.33 20.32 2.56
N ALA A 394 -16.95 19.20 2.23
CA ALA A 394 -18.40 19.12 1.99
C ALA A 394 -18.97 18.03 2.89
N GLU A 395 -19.82 18.41 3.83
CA GLU A 395 -20.44 17.48 4.77
C GLU A 395 -21.78 16.99 4.22
N LEU A 396 -21.98 15.67 4.30
CA LEU A 396 -23.26 15.03 3.97
C LEU A 396 -24.10 14.95 5.24
N THR A 397 -25.09 15.85 5.35
CA THR A 397 -25.93 16.01 6.55
C THR A 397 -27.23 15.22 6.50
N ILE A 398 -27.52 14.56 5.37
CA ILE A 398 -28.73 13.76 5.15
C ILE A 398 -28.35 12.31 4.96
N ASN A 399 -28.93 11.41 5.77
CA ASN A 399 -28.78 9.98 5.67
C ASN A 399 -29.99 9.35 4.99
N TYR A 400 -29.77 8.77 3.82
CA TYR A 400 -30.78 8.00 3.06
C TYR A 400 -30.70 6.50 3.31
N ARG A 401 -29.66 6.02 4.02
CA ARG A 401 -29.33 4.60 4.18
C ARG A 401 -30.02 4.02 5.42
N ALA A 402 -29.60 4.46 6.59
CA ALA A 402 -30.11 3.93 7.85
C ALA A 402 -31.38 4.67 8.31
N PRO A 403 -32.38 3.95 8.81
CA PRO A 403 -33.58 4.54 9.40
C PRO A 403 -33.31 5.37 10.64
N SER A 404 -34.23 6.30 10.98
CA SER A 404 -34.12 7.15 12.16
C SER A 404 -33.96 6.36 13.46
N GLU A 405 -34.69 5.25 13.60
CA GLU A 405 -34.67 4.41 14.80
C GLU A 405 -33.27 3.81 15.07
N ILE A 406 -32.52 3.46 14.02
CA ILE A 406 -31.14 2.98 14.13
C ILE A 406 -30.21 4.16 14.41
N MET A 407 -30.42 5.28 13.72
CA MET A 407 -29.58 6.46 13.88
C MET A 407 -29.72 7.10 15.27
N ASP A 408 -30.86 6.96 15.93
CA ASP A 408 -31.06 7.40 17.32
C ASP A 408 -30.18 6.62 18.31
N VAL A 409 -30.00 5.31 18.10
CA VAL A 409 -29.05 4.49 18.89
C VAL A 409 -27.60 4.83 18.53
N ALA A 410 -27.31 5.00 17.25
CA ALA A 410 -25.98 5.40 16.78
C ALA A 410 -25.57 6.80 17.29
N ALA A 411 -26.53 7.69 17.50
CA ALA A 411 -26.32 9.03 18.08
C ALA A 411 -25.75 8.97 19.49
N ASP A 412 -26.27 8.07 20.34
CA ASP A 412 -25.79 7.90 21.71
C ASP A 412 -24.32 7.41 21.71
N VAL A 413 -23.96 6.52 20.78
CA VAL A 413 -22.59 6.04 20.60
C VAL A 413 -21.68 7.17 20.07
N LEU A 414 -22.15 7.93 19.07
CA LEU A 414 -21.40 9.05 18.49
C LEU A 414 -21.09 10.14 19.52
N ALA A 415 -22.07 10.48 20.35
CA ALA A 415 -21.90 11.46 21.44
C ALA A 415 -20.89 11.00 22.50
N ALA A 416 -20.71 9.68 22.66
CA ALA A 416 -19.68 9.11 23.54
C ALA A 416 -18.29 9.10 22.89
N ILE A 417 -18.20 9.12 21.56
CA ILE A 417 -16.93 9.27 20.83
C ILE A 417 -16.45 10.71 20.92
N ASP A 418 -17.26 11.66 20.48
CA ASP A 418 -17.01 13.10 20.55
C ASP A 418 -18.36 13.87 20.57
N PRO A 419 -18.67 14.61 21.66
CA PRO A 419 -19.92 15.38 21.76
C PRO A 419 -20.11 16.48 20.72
N LEU A 420 -19.04 16.85 19.98
CA LEU A 420 -19.09 17.85 18.91
C LEU A 420 -19.53 17.27 17.57
N LEU A 421 -19.54 15.95 17.43
CA LEU A 421 -19.96 15.29 16.20
C LEU A 421 -21.51 15.27 16.10
N HIS A 422 -22.01 15.52 14.90
CA HIS A 422 -23.43 15.56 14.63
C HIS A 422 -23.85 14.39 13.76
N VAL A 423 -24.90 13.69 14.18
CA VAL A 423 -25.48 12.60 13.40
C VAL A 423 -26.20 13.16 12.18
N PRO A 424 -25.98 12.63 10.97
CA PRO A 424 -26.75 13.00 9.79
C PRO A 424 -28.24 12.70 10.00
N ARG A 425 -29.12 13.63 9.60
CA ARG A 425 -30.56 13.45 9.71
C ARG A 425 -31.05 12.34 8.78
N SER A 426 -31.63 11.28 9.33
CA SER A 426 -32.28 10.26 8.51
C SER A 426 -33.58 10.77 7.90
N VAL A 427 -33.82 10.42 6.64
CA VAL A 427 -35.08 10.68 5.91
C VAL A 427 -35.97 9.44 5.82
N ARG A 428 -35.50 8.30 6.39
CA ARG A 428 -36.23 7.04 6.39
C ARG A 428 -36.64 6.63 7.80
N THR A 429 -37.76 5.94 7.90
CA THR A 429 -38.21 5.23 9.10
C THR A 429 -38.32 3.75 8.74
N ALA A 430 -37.88 2.84 9.60
CA ALA A 430 -37.99 1.40 9.37
C ALA A 430 -39.32 0.82 9.89
N GLY A 431 -39.95 1.50 10.82
CA GLY A 431 -41.12 0.98 11.54
C GLY A 431 -40.80 -0.17 12.52
N SER A 432 -39.51 -0.58 12.60
CA SER A 432 -39.00 -1.58 13.55
C SER A 432 -38.02 -0.92 14.52
N THR A 433 -38.24 -1.12 15.80
CA THR A 433 -37.36 -0.58 16.86
C THR A 433 -36.16 -1.51 17.04
N PRO A 434 -34.92 -0.98 17.06
CA PRO A 434 -33.75 -1.76 17.44
C PRO A 434 -33.93 -2.41 18.80
N TRP A 435 -33.55 -3.69 18.92
CA TRP A 435 -33.84 -4.48 20.09
C TRP A 435 -32.59 -5.15 20.65
N ARG A 436 -32.68 -5.60 21.91
CA ARG A 436 -31.65 -6.38 22.61
C ARG A 436 -32.20 -7.64 23.22
N LEU A 437 -31.39 -8.70 23.22
CA LEU A 437 -31.62 -9.97 23.90
C LEU A 437 -30.49 -10.21 24.90
N GLU A 438 -30.89 -10.36 26.18
CA GLU A 438 -29.96 -10.72 27.25
C GLU A 438 -29.90 -12.23 27.42
N THR A 439 -28.70 -12.77 27.65
CA THR A 439 -28.45 -14.16 27.91
C THR A 439 -27.31 -14.31 28.90
N ASP A 440 -26.99 -15.51 29.31
CA ASP A 440 -25.75 -15.81 30.02
C ASP A 440 -24.60 -16.12 29.05
N GLU A 441 -23.38 -16.17 29.56
CA GLU A 441 -22.18 -16.43 28.74
C GLU A 441 -22.23 -17.80 28.04
N ALA A 442 -22.77 -18.83 28.73
CA ALA A 442 -22.87 -20.17 28.16
C ALA A 442 -23.92 -20.30 27.06
N GLY A 443 -24.98 -19.51 27.14
CA GLY A 443 -26.07 -19.48 26.15
C GLY A 443 -25.84 -18.52 25.00
N LEU A 444 -24.76 -17.70 24.97
CA LEU A 444 -24.59 -16.65 23.99
C LEU A 444 -24.56 -17.18 22.56
N ALA A 445 -23.84 -18.24 22.29
CA ALA A 445 -23.73 -18.83 20.95
C ALA A 445 -25.10 -19.30 20.41
N ASP A 446 -25.87 -19.99 21.26
CA ASP A 446 -27.22 -20.47 20.90
C ASP A 446 -28.18 -19.29 20.72
N ALA A 447 -28.13 -18.28 21.60
CA ALA A 447 -28.97 -17.08 21.48
C ALA A 447 -28.68 -16.31 20.19
N VAL A 448 -27.41 -16.16 19.80
CA VAL A 448 -27.01 -15.54 18.53
C VAL A 448 -27.52 -16.35 17.34
N ALA A 449 -27.39 -17.68 17.36
CA ALA A 449 -27.88 -18.55 16.30
C ALA A 449 -29.42 -18.46 16.15
N GLN A 450 -30.16 -18.47 17.24
CA GLN A 450 -31.63 -18.33 17.23
C GLN A 450 -32.08 -16.92 16.77
N ALA A 451 -31.38 -15.87 17.22
CA ALA A 451 -31.65 -14.51 16.75
C ALA A 451 -31.35 -14.34 15.25
N ALA A 452 -30.29 -14.99 14.75
CA ALA A 452 -29.95 -15.00 13.33
C ALA A 452 -31.05 -15.66 12.47
N ILE A 453 -31.62 -16.81 12.92
CA ILE A 453 -32.75 -17.45 12.24
C ILE A 453 -33.95 -16.49 12.14
N ARG A 454 -34.32 -15.84 13.23
CA ARG A 454 -35.45 -14.90 13.25
C ARG A 454 -35.24 -13.72 12.30
N LEU A 455 -34.07 -13.05 12.42
CA LEU A 455 -33.75 -11.91 11.56
C LEU A 455 -33.64 -12.31 10.09
N ALA A 456 -33.10 -13.48 9.77
CA ALA A 456 -33.07 -13.99 8.39
C ALA A 456 -34.48 -14.21 7.85
N ALA A 457 -35.37 -14.84 8.64
CA ALA A 457 -36.76 -15.02 8.26
C ALA A 457 -37.52 -13.70 8.06
N GLU A 458 -37.29 -12.71 8.92
CA GLU A 458 -37.88 -11.37 8.79
C GLU A 458 -37.30 -10.55 7.63
N SER A 459 -36.07 -10.83 7.23
CA SER A 459 -35.43 -10.14 6.11
C SER A 459 -35.91 -10.65 4.75
N GLY A 460 -36.50 -11.85 4.68
CA GLY A 460 -36.95 -12.47 3.42
C GLY A 460 -35.77 -12.61 2.45
N ASP A 461 -35.89 -11.95 1.28
CA ASP A 461 -34.80 -11.92 0.28
C ASP A 461 -33.68 -10.95 0.63
N GLY A 462 -33.75 -10.26 1.78
CA GLY A 462 -32.74 -9.32 2.27
C GLY A 462 -31.55 -10.06 2.88
N LYS A 463 -30.46 -9.33 3.09
CA LYS A 463 -29.21 -9.86 3.62
C LYS A 463 -29.04 -9.57 5.11
N LEU A 464 -28.62 -10.59 5.84
CA LEU A 464 -28.29 -10.50 7.26
C LEU A 464 -26.77 -10.56 7.47
N ALA A 465 -26.22 -9.58 8.17
CA ALA A 465 -24.88 -9.68 8.74
C ALA A 465 -24.94 -9.98 10.23
N VAL A 466 -24.22 -10.99 10.67
CA VAL A 466 -23.93 -11.24 12.09
C VAL A 466 -22.54 -10.70 12.38
N ILE A 467 -22.47 -9.57 13.11
CA ILE A 467 -21.22 -8.90 13.45
C ILE A 467 -20.76 -9.38 14.83
N VAL A 468 -19.55 -9.93 14.88
CA VAL A 468 -19.03 -10.60 16.06
C VAL A 468 -17.65 -10.04 16.47
N PRO A 469 -17.27 -10.14 17.77
CA PRO A 469 -15.92 -9.85 18.22
C PRO A 469 -14.89 -10.76 17.54
N SER A 470 -13.70 -10.21 17.25
CA SER A 470 -12.66 -10.95 16.52
C SER A 470 -12.23 -12.24 17.21
N GLY A 471 -12.16 -12.25 18.53
CA GLY A 471 -11.79 -13.42 19.35
C GLY A 471 -12.86 -14.52 19.39
N ARG A 472 -14.11 -14.22 18.99
CA ARG A 472 -15.25 -15.17 19.02
C ARG A 472 -15.75 -15.56 17.63
N LEU A 473 -15.07 -15.13 16.55
CA LEU A 473 -15.51 -15.36 15.18
C LEU A 473 -15.75 -16.85 14.90
N ASP A 474 -14.79 -17.71 15.21
CA ASP A 474 -14.88 -19.15 14.91
C ASP A 474 -15.98 -19.85 15.72
N GLU A 475 -16.21 -19.44 16.97
CA GLU A 475 -17.23 -19.98 17.84
C GLU A 475 -18.63 -19.64 17.33
N LEU A 476 -18.89 -18.33 17.15
CA LEU A 476 -20.20 -17.82 16.76
C LEU A 476 -20.54 -18.16 15.31
N ALA A 477 -19.53 -18.16 14.41
CA ALA A 477 -19.74 -18.60 13.03
C ALA A 477 -20.16 -20.08 12.95
N ARG A 478 -19.55 -20.97 13.76
CA ARG A 478 -19.98 -22.38 13.82
C ARG A 478 -21.40 -22.53 14.34
N ALA A 479 -21.81 -21.78 15.35
CA ALA A 479 -23.16 -21.80 15.89
C ALA A 479 -24.19 -21.34 14.85
N VAL A 480 -23.93 -20.25 14.12
CA VAL A 480 -24.81 -19.74 13.08
C VAL A 480 -24.88 -20.70 11.89
N THR A 481 -23.74 -21.23 11.43
CA THR A 481 -23.71 -22.16 10.27
C THR A 481 -24.41 -23.49 10.58
N ALA A 482 -24.39 -23.93 11.82
CA ALA A 482 -25.11 -25.15 12.24
C ALA A 482 -26.62 -25.06 12.02
N VAL A 483 -27.20 -23.85 12.09
CA VAL A 483 -28.64 -23.61 11.95
C VAL A 483 -29.00 -22.96 10.61
N LEU A 484 -28.06 -22.26 9.97
CA LEU A 484 -28.20 -21.60 8.66
C LEU A 484 -27.02 -22.04 7.76
N PRO A 485 -27.14 -23.20 7.07
CA PRO A 485 -26.00 -23.78 6.32
C PRO A 485 -25.48 -22.94 5.17
N GLU A 486 -26.30 -22.02 4.60
CA GLU A 486 -25.91 -21.13 3.51
C GLU A 486 -25.17 -19.86 4.01
N THR A 487 -24.62 -19.90 5.24
CA THR A 487 -23.88 -18.78 5.82
C THR A 487 -22.47 -18.70 5.25
N ALA A 488 -22.08 -17.52 4.72
CA ALA A 488 -20.70 -17.24 4.34
C ALA A 488 -19.90 -16.66 5.52
N ILE A 489 -18.62 -17.05 5.60
CA ILE A 489 -17.71 -16.67 6.70
C ILE A 489 -16.37 -16.25 6.12
N GLY A 490 -15.66 -15.34 6.79
CA GLY A 490 -14.25 -15.05 6.56
C GLY A 490 -13.95 -13.67 6.00
N ALA A 491 -12.72 -13.48 5.58
CA ALA A 491 -12.21 -12.18 5.14
C ALA A 491 -12.69 -11.78 3.73
N ASP A 492 -13.11 -12.74 2.92
CA ASP A 492 -13.64 -12.53 1.58
C ASP A 492 -14.89 -13.42 1.38
N PRO A 493 -15.99 -13.11 2.11
CA PRO A 493 -17.18 -13.94 2.07
C PRO A 493 -17.92 -13.82 0.73
N ASP A 494 -18.61 -14.87 0.35
CA ASP A 494 -19.54 -14.78 -0.76
C ASP A 494 -20.73 -13.87 -0.37
N LEU A 495 -20.70 -12.64 -0.84
CA LEU A 495 -21.76 -11.65 -0.57
C LEU A 495 -23.10 -11.98 -1.30
N THR A 496 -23.17 -13.05 -2.09
CA THR A 496 -24.45 -13.55 -2.62
C THR A 496 -25.21 -14.35 -1.58
N SER A 497 -24.52 -14.90 -0.57
CA SER A 497 -25.14 -15.61 0.55
C SER A 497 -26.16 -14.75 1.30
N PRO A 498 -27.31 -15.32 1.74
CA PRO A 498 -28.31 -14.57 2.49
C PRO A 498 -27.85 -14.14 3.87
N VAL A 499 -26.92 -14.90 4.47
CA VAL A 499 -26.36 -14.64 5.80
C VAL A 499 -24.85 -14.63 5.74
N VAL A 500 -24.23 -13.63 6.37
CA VAL A 500 -22.77 -13.55 6.50
C VAL A 500 -22.38 -13.32 7.95
N VAL A 501 -21.31 -13.99 8.41
CA VAL A 501 -20.71 -13.74 9.73
C VAL A 501 -19.38 -13.04 9.56
N LEU A 502 -19.26 -11.85 10.16
CA LEU A 502 -18.16 -10.92 9.93
C LEU A 502 -17.68 -10.29 11.25
N THR A 503 -16.42 -9.91 11.28
CA THR A 503 -15.95 -8.91 12.25
C THR A 503 -16.32 -7.50 11.78
N VAL A 504 -16.28 -6.51 12.67
CA VAL A 504 -16.53 -5.10 12.29
C VAL A 504 -15.59 -4.64 11.17
N ARG A 505 -14.32 -5.03 11.25
CA ARG A 505 -13.32 -4.68 10.23
C ARG A 505 -13.69 -5.22 8.83
N GLN A 506 -14.23 -6.42 8.76
CA GLN A 506 -14.69 -7.05 7.51
C GLN A 506 -15.99 -6.44 7.00
N ALA A 507 -16.85 -5.94 7.89
CA ALA A 507 -18.12 -5.30 7.55
C ALA A 507 -17.97 -3.85 7.04
N LYS A 508 -16.77 -3.24 7.17
CA LYS A 508 -16.54 -1.86 6.69
C LYS A 508 -16.74 -1.75 5.17
N GLY A 509 -17.45 -0.70 4.75
CA GLY A 509 -17.80 -0.46 3.36
C GLY A 509 -18.97 -1.31 2.84
N LEU A 510 -19.44 -2.30 3.61
CA LEU A 510 -20.59 -3.15 3.24
C LEU A 510 -21.88 -2.63 3.88
N GLU A 511 -23.02 -3.05 3.33
CA GLU A 511 -24.37 -2.73 3.81
C GLU A 511 -25.26 -3.97 3.78
N PHE A 512 -26.12 -4.08 4.79
CA PHE A 512 -27.00 -5.22 4.96
C PHE A 512 -28.42 -4.76 5.33
N ASP A 513 -29.43 -5.52 4.94
CA ASP A 513 -30.81 -5.20 5.34
C ASP A 513 -30.99 -5.32 6.84
N SER A 514 -30.41 -6.37 7.43
CA SER A 514 -30.45 -6.61 8.87
C SER A 514 -29.04 -6.83 9.41
N VAL A 515 -28.78 -6.33 10.62
CA VAL A 515 -27.55 -6.55 11.34
C VAL A 515 -27.85 -7.10 12.73
N LEU A 516 -27.19 -8.20 13.08
CA LEU A 516 -27.15 -8.76 14.42
C LEU A 516 -25.78 -8.53 15.02
N ILE A 517 -25.70 -7.78 16.12
CA ILE A 517 -24.45 -7.53 16.84
C ILE A 517 -24.39 -8.49 18.03
N ALA A 518 -23.35 -9.33 18.08
CA ALA A 518 -23.11 -10.26 19.18
C ALA A 518 -22.07 -9.69 20.13
N ASP A 519 -22.32 -9.77 21.42
CA ASP A 519 -21.43 -9.40 22.51
C ASP A 519 -20.78 -8.01 22.34
N PRO A 520 -21.58 -6.95 22.40
CA PRO A 520 -21.08 -5.60 22.22
C PRO A 520 -20.06 -5.16 23.28
N ALA A 521 -20.07 -5.77 24.47
CA ALA A 521 -19.10 -5.48 25.51
C ALA A 521 -17.69 -5.95 25.11
N GLN A 522 -17.59 -7.18 24.58
CA GLN A 522 -16.33 -7.71 24.06
C GLN A 522 -15.89 -6.93 22.80
N LEU A 523 -16.84 -6.55 21.93
CA LEU A 523 -16.53 -5.74 20.75
C LEU A 523 -15.91 -4.39 21.15
N LEU A 524 -16.41 -3.73 22.19
CA LEU A 524 -15.83 -2.52 22.74
C LEU A 524 -14.42 -2.74 23.32
N ALA A 525 -14.16 -3.92 23.89
CA ALA A 525 -12.88 -4.27 24.50
C ALA A 525 -11.82 -4.70 23.47
N ASP A 526 -12.22 -5.20 22.30
CA ASP A 526 -11.33 -5.71 21.25
C ASP A 526 -10.39 -4.65 20.66
N SER A 527 -10.78 -3.38 20.77
CA SER A 527 -10.06 -2.27 20.15
C SER A 527 -10.04 -1.04 21.05
N PRO A 528 -8.94 -0.28 21.10
CA PRO A 528 -8.93 1.05 21.71
C PRO A 528 -9.93 2.04 21.09
N ARG A 529 -10.45 1.74 19.92
CA ARG A 529 -11.50 2.47 19.20
C ARG A 529 -12.83 1.69 19.16
N GLY A 530 -13.13 0.92 20.20
CA GLY A 530 -14.33 0.08 20.25
C GLY A 530 -15.64 0.83 20.07
N LEU A 531 -15.74 2.10 20.51
CA LEU A 531 -16.91 2.95 20.26
C LEU A 531 -17.08 3.25 18.77
N ASN A 532 -16.00 3.54 18.04
CA ASN A 532 -16.03 3.75 16.60
C ASN A 532 -16.44 2.46 15.87
N ASP A 533 -15.92 1.32 16.32
CA ASP A 533 -16.28 0.01 15.77
C ASP A 533 -17.77 -0.30 16.01
N LEU A 534 -18.30 -0.02 17.19
CA LEU A 534 -19.73 -0.18 17.48
C LEU A 534 -20.60 0.76 16.64
N TYR A 535 -20.18 2.01 16.44
CA TYR A 535 -20.86 2.96 15.56
C TYR A 535 -20.91 2.45 14.11
N VAL A 536 -19.77 1.92 13.62
CA VAL A 536 -19.71 1.26 12.30
C VAL A 536 -20.68 0.09 12.23
N ALA A 537 -20.68 -0.82 13.22
CA ALA A 537 -21.55 -1.98 13.23
C ALA A 537 -23.04 -1.61 13.14
N LEU A 538 -23.49 -0.63 13.94
CA LEU A 538 -24.87 -0.13 13.91
C LEU A 538 -25.27 0.46 12.56
N THR A 539 -24.37 1.24 11.94
CA THR A 539 -24.64 1.97 10.70
C THR A 539 -24.53 1.12 9.44
N ARG A 540 -24.16 -0.18 9.57
CA ARG A 540 -24.20 -1.15 8.44
C ARG A 540 -25.62 -1.60 8.10
N ALA A 541 -26.58 -1.42 9.01
CA ALA A 541 -27.95 -1.83 8.81
C ALA A 541 -28.77 -0.79 8.03
N THR A 542 -29.54 -1.29 7.05
CA THR A 542 -30.45 -0.43 6.27
C THR A 542 -31.91 -0.57 6.68
N GLN A 543 -32.26 -1.58 7.52
CA GLN A 543 -33.63 -1.83 7.96
C GLN A 543 -33.74 -2.21 9.44
N ARG A 544 -32.96 -3.20 9.94
CA ARG A 544 -33.13 -3.76 11.28
C ARG A 544 -31.81 -3.93 12.01
N VAL A 545 -31.82 -3.72 13.32
CA VAL A 545 -30.70 -4.02 14.21
C VAL A 545 -31.19 -4.84 15.40
N GLY A 546 -30.54 -5.96 15.66
CA GLY A 546 -30.64 -6.74 16.87
C GLY A 546 -29.28 -6.80 17.60
N VAL A 547 -29.32 -6.85 18.92
CA VAL A 547 -28.13 -7.00 19.76
C VAL A 547 -28.32 -8.15 20.74
N VAL A 548 -27.41 -9.12 20.73
CA VAL A 548 -27.40 -10.22 21.72
C VAL A 548 -26.18 -10.01 22.62
N HIS A 549 -26.42 -10.00 23.93
CA HIS A 549 -25.37 -9.74 24.92
C HIS A 549 -25.43 -10.67 26.11
N ALA A 550 -24.25 -10.99 26.66
CA ALA A 550 -24.12 -11.62 27.96
C ALA A 550 -23.87 -10.55 29.04
N GLY A 551 -24.55 -10.69 30.19
CA GLY A 551 -24.40 -9.76 31.29
C GLY A 551 -24.87 -8.33 31.00
N THR A 552 -24.22 -7.34 31.62
CA THR A 552 -24.67 -5.94 31.54
C THR A 552 -24.42 -5.33 30.15
N ILE A 553 -25.46 -4.78 29.54
CA ILE A 553 -25.33 -4.07 28.27
C ILE A 553 -24.52 -2.77 28.46
N PRO A 554 -23.64 -2.40 27.51
CA PRO A 554 -22.96 -1.11 27.52
C PRO A 554 -23.94 0.08 27.60
N ALA A 555 -23.63 1.08 28.43
CA ALA A 555 -24.50 2.24 28.69
C ALA A 555 -24.90 2.98 27.38
N VAL A 556 -24.04 3.03 26.40
CA VAL A 556 -24.29 3.66 25.07
C VAL A 556 -25.38 2.95 24.26
N LEU A 557 -25.77 1.73 24.64
CA LEU A 557 -26.83 0.93 24.02
C LEU A 557 -28.11 0.86 24.89
N ALA A 558 -28.22 1.65 25.95
CA ALA A 558 -29.36 1.62 26.88
C ALA A 558 -30.71 1.93 26.22
N ARG A 559 -30.70 2.64 25.09
CA ARG A 559 -31.91 2.98 24.28
C ARG A 559 -32.54 1.74 23.61
N LEU A 560 -31.81 0.65 23.44
CA LEU A 560 -32.35 -0.57 22.82
C LEU A 560 -33.52 -1.12 23.63
N SER A 561 -34.61 -1.43 22.95
CA SER A 561 -35.78 -2.07 23.57
C SER A 561 -35.51 -3.55 23.86
N PRO A 562 -36.01 -4.13 24.95
CA PRO A 562 -35.99 -5.59 25.10
C PRO A 562 -36.68 -6.24 23.91
N GLU A 563 -36.16 -7.39 23.45
CA GLU A 563 -36.81 -8.16 22.40
C GLU A 563 -38.24 -8.50 22.79
N LYS A 564 -39.20 -8.24 21.91
CA LYS A 564 -40.58 -8.68 22.14
C LYS A 564 -40.64 -10.18 21.87
N THR A 565 -40.87 -10.95 22.91
CA THR A 565 -41.15 -12.40 22.86
C THR A 565 -42.37 -12.72 21.99
#